data_42c04b9a9282a8edfcb8876ee1bdb149
#
_entry.id   42c04b9a9282a8edfcb8876ee1bdb149
#
_cell.length_a   1.000
_cell.length_b   1.000
_cell.length_c   1.000
_cell.angle_alpha   90.00
_cell.angle_beta   90.00
_cell.angle_gamma   90.00
#
_symmetry.space_group_name_H-M   'P 1'
#
loop_
_entity.id
_entity.type
_entity.pdbx_description
1 polymer ?
#
loop_
_entity_poly.entity_id
_entity_poly.type
_entity_poly.pdbx_seq_one_letter_code
_entity_poly.pdbx_strand_id
1 'polypeptide(L)'
;MSLALRVYAASSSSPFKPLDARLVLADGSVWKGTAFGARGTATGEVVFNTSLTGYQEILTDPSYAGQFVSFTCPHIGNVGTNTDDEESTKVHLGATIIHELSPMVSNHRNQKDLDTYLKEQNVLGIEGVDTRAITLRLRETGCLNGTISTDDSLSDDELLEMAKSFDIEGKDLISTVTTAEPYEWKDSTDEEWEFAGDGGAQRVKVVAYDFGVKRNILRRLASYGCDITVVPASFPADEVIAMNPDGVFLSNGPGDPSAVPYAVENTKKLVGKYPIFGICMGHQVLGQALGGSTYKLKFGHHGGNHPCKNIIAEGIQQVEITAQNHNFAVDVSAIGGDVMTSHINLNDQSCAGIESAEKQCFGIQYHPEASPGPHDADPAFKKFVDMCRA
;
A
#
# COMPACT_ATOMS: atom_id res chain seq x y z
N MET A 1 14.19 -36.08 -5.26
CA MET A 1 14.09 -35.92 -3.79
C MET A 1 12.72 -35.40 -3.50
N SER A 2 11.86 -36.20 -2.85
CA SER A 2 10.52 -35.76 -2.46
C SER A 2 10.66 -34.58 -1.47
N LEU A 3 10.19 -33.37 -1.83
CA LEU A 3 9.99 -32.29 -0.85
C LEU A 3 8.91 -32.80 0.12
N ALA A 4 9.32 -33.18 1.32
CA ALA A 4 8.38 -33.51 2.37
C ALA A 4 7.63 -32.22 2.74
N LEU A 5 6.33 -32.16 2.45
CA LEU A 5 5.43 -31.11 2.95
C LEU A 5 5.61 -30.99 4.47
N ARG A 6 6.06 -29.81 4.94
CA ARG A 6 6.15 -29.53 6.36
C ARG A 6 4.82 -28.93 6.82
N VAL A 7 4.06 -29.73 7.57
CA VAL A 7 2.81 -29.27 8.21
C VAL A 7 3.17 -28.54 9.52
N TYR A 8 2.79 -27.30 9.62
CA TYR A 8 2.89 -26.52 10.86
C TYR A 8 1.55 -26.57 11.60
N ALA A 9 1.56 -27.09 12.81
CA ALA A 9 0.36 -27.15 13.64
C ALA A 9 -0.07 -25.73 14.03
N ALA A 10 -1.39 -25.49 14.04
CA ALA A 10 -1.96 -24.26 14.60
C ALA A 10 -1.56 -24.13 16.08
N SER A 11 -1.15 -22.93 16.49
CA SER A 11 -1.10 -22.58 17.92
C SER A 11 -2.54 -22.24 18.33
N SER A 12 -3.37 -23.25 18.62
CA SER A 12 -4.77 -23.00 18.93
C SER A 12 -4.88 -22.36 20.33
N SER A 13 -5.29 -21.12 20.39
CA SER A 13 -5.75 -20.48 21.64
C SER A 13 -7.12 -21.02 22.10
N SER A 14 -7.85 -21.76 21.26
CA SER A 14 -9.12 -22.37 21.59
C SER A 14 -9.20 -23.83 21.09
N PRO A 15 -9.31 -24.82 22.00
CA PRO A 15 -9.42 -26.22 21.63
C PRO A 15 -10.75 -26.57 20.92
N PHE A 16 -11.64 -25.60 20.74
CA PHE A 16 -12.99 -25.79 20.16
C PHE A 16 -13.16 -25.16 18.77
N LYS A 17 -12.17 -24.41 18.27
CA LYS A 17 -12.25 -23.86 16.90
C LYS A 17 -11.86 -24.92 15.87
N PRO A 18 -12.64 -25.13 14.80
CA PRO A 18 -12.31 -26.08 13.76
C PRO A 18 -11.08 -25.62 12.96
N LEU A 19 -10.26 -26.56 12.49
CA LEU A 19 -9.19 -26.29 11.53
C LEU A 19 -9.76 -26.47 10.12
N ASP A 20 -10.58 -25.55 9.67
CA ASP A 20 -11.35 -25.57 8.43
C ASP A 20 -10.83 -24.62 7.36
N ALA A 21 -9.60 -24.13 7.53
CA ALA A 21 -8.88 -23.38 6.53
C ALA A 21 -7.42 -23.83 6.42
N ARG A 22 -6.86 -23.72 5.21
CA ARG A 22 -5.45 -24.04 4.92
C ARG A 22 -4.84 -22.92 4.10
N LEU A 23 -3.64 -22.52 4.48
CA LEU A 23 -2.72 -21.71 3.67
C LEU A 23 -1.60 -22.61 3.19
N VAL A 24 -1.42 -22.71 1.88
CA VAL A 24 -0.32 -23.44 1.25
C VAL A 24 0.57 -22.44 0.53
N LEU A 25 1.85 -22.36 0.92
CA LEU A 25 2.82 -21.47 0.27
C LEU A 25 3.55 -22.20 -0.87
N ALA A 26 4.02 -21.42 -1.84
CA ALA A 26 4.71 -21.96 -3.03
C ALA A 26 5.98 -22.77 -2.74
N ASP A 27 6.53 -22.68 -1.53
CA ASP A 27 7.64 -23.49 -1.05
C ASP A 27 7.22 -24.87 -0.50
N GLY A 28 5.91 -25.18 -0.53
CA GLY A 28 5.31 -26.43 -0.05
C GLY A 28 5.00 -26.43 1.44
N SER A 29 5.13 -25.32 2.17
CA SER A 29 4.68 -25.26 3.56
C SER A 29 3.16 -25.13 3.67
N VAL A 30 2.56 -25.90 4.58
CA VAL A 30 1.12 -25.93 4.84
C VAL A 30 0.82 -25.44 6.25
N TRP A 31 -0.07 -24.46 6.36
CA TRP A 31 -0.49 -23.83 7.61
C TRP A 31 -1.99 -24.05 7.78
N LYS A 32 -2.39 -24.74 8.86
CA LYS A 32 -3.79 -25.03 9.16
C LYS A 32 -4.31 -24.06 10.21
N GLY A 33 -5.50 -23.54 10.02
CA GLY A 33 -6.15 -22.60 10.91
C GLY A 33 -7.66 -22.66 10.80
N THR A 34 -8.31 -21.70 11.43
CA THR A 34 -9.75 -21.51 11.40
C THR A 34 -10.11 -20.43 10.40
N ALA A 35 -11.10 -20.65 9.57
CA ALA A 35 -11.58 -19.64 8.65
C ALA A 35 -12.44 -18.60 9.35
N PHE A 36 -12.29 -17.35 8.95
CA PHE A 36 -13.19 -16.24 9.22
C PHE A 36 -13.37 -15.41 7.94
N GLY A 37 -14.32 -14.47 7.93
CA GLY A 37 -14.69 -13.79 6.68
C GLY A 37 -15.41 -14.73 5.71
N ALA A 38 -15.20 -14.54 4.41
CA ALA A 38 -15.79 -15.34 3.37
C ALA A 38 -15.25 -16.78 3.35
N ARG A 39 -15.92 -17.66 2.60
CA ARG A 39 -15.49 -19.02 2.33
C ARG A 39 -15.12 -19.17 0.85
N GLY A 40 -14.19 -20.04 0.54
CA GLY A 40 -13.77 -20.32 -0.83
C GLY A 40 -12.26 -20.56 -0.94
N THR A 41 -11.71 -20.26 -2.12
CA THR A 41 -10.29 -20.41 -2.42
C THR A 41 -9.79 -19.14 -3.10
N ALA A 42 -8.66 -18.62 -2.64
CA ALA A 42 -7.97 -17.47 -3.23
C ALA A 42 -6.48 -17.72 -3.32
N THR A 43 -5.83 -17.09 -4.31
CA THR A 43 -4.37 -17.15 -4.51
C THR A 43 -3.81 -15.73 -4.59
N GLY A 44 -2.67 -15.48 -3.96
CA GLY A 44 -2.04 -14.16 -3.91
C GLY A 44 -0.58 -14.23 -3.44
N GLU A 45 0.14 -13.13 -3.60
CA GLU A 45 1.48 -12.98 -3.03
C GLU A 45 1.36 -12.69 -1.53
N VAL A 46 2.03 -13.47 -0.70
CA VAL A 46 1.97 -13.30 0.77
C VAL A 46 3.02 -12.30 1.22
N VAL A 47 2.56 -11.22 1.83
CA VAL A 47 3.39 -10.22 2.50
C VAL A 47 3.04 -10.17 3.99
N PHE A 48 3.94 -9.63 4.81
CA PHE A 48 3.63 -9.37 6.21
C PHE A 48 3.53 -7.87 6.46
N ASN A 49 2.77 -7.45 7.47
CA ASN A 49 2.72 -6.06 7.90
C ASN A 49 3.01 -5.96 9.40
N THR A 50 3.93 -5.05 9.78
CA THR A 50 4.40 -4.88 11.16
C THR A 50 3.70 -3.76 11.92
N SER A 51 2.68 -3.13 11.35
CA SER A 51 1.87 -2.12 12.05
C SER A 51 1.13 -2.74 13.24
N LEU A 52 1.08 -2.02 14.34
CA LEU A 52 0.42 -2.47 15.57
C LEU A 52 -1.08 -2.11 15.59
N THR A 53 -1.49 -1.17 14.75
CA THR A 53 -2.86 -0.63 14.63
C THR A 53 -3.22 -0.43 13.16
N GLY A 54 -4.47 -0.10 12.87
CA GLY A 54 -4.89 0.30 11.53
C GLY A 54 -5.07 -0.86 10.57
N TYR A 55 -5.57 -1.98 11.06
CA TYR A 55 -5.80 -3.14 10.18
C TYR A 55 -6.87 -2.86 9.11
N GLN A 56 -7.89 -2.02 9.40
CA GLN A 56 -8.93 -1.70 8.42
C GLN A 56 -8.38 -0.83 7.28
N GLU A 57 -7.55 0.14 7.60
CA GLU A 57 -6.83 0.97 6.63
C GLU A 57 -5.95 0.10 5.73
N ILE A 58 -5.24 -0.90 6.29
CA ILE A 58 -4.46 -1.87 5.51
C ILE A 58 -5.36 -2.73 4.61
N LEU A 59 -6.51 -3.20 5.11
CA LEU A 59 -7.45 -4.02 4.35
C LEU A 59 -8.01 -3.27 3.14
N THR A 60 -8.26 -1.98 3.29
CA THR A 60 -8.90 -1.12 2.27
C THR A 60 -7.92 -0.32 1.41
N ASP A 61 -6.60 -0.42 1.67
CA ASP A 61 -5.57 0.18 0.83
C ASP A 61 -5.46 -0.57 -0.51
N PRO A 62 -5.74 0.10 -1.65
CA PRO A 62 -5.65 -0.52 -2.97
C PRO A 62 -4.27 -1.07 -3.32
N SER A 63 -3.21 -0.59 -2.69
CA SER A 63 -1.83 -1.06 -2.91
C SER A 63 -1.64 -2.55 -2.60
N TYR A 64 -2.54 -3.17 -1.81
CA TYR A 64 -2.52 -4.61 -1.53
C TYR A 64 -3.29 -5.47 -2.54
N ALA A 65 -3.77 -4.92 -3.65
CA ALA A 65 -4.45 -5.72 -4.67
C ALA A 65 -3.53 -6.86 -5.18
N GLY A 66 -4.06 -8.08 -5.19
CA GLY A 66 -3.30 -9.30 -5.54
C GLY A 66 -2.42 -9.87 -4.42
N GLN A 67 -2.44 -9.29 -3.22
CA GLN A 67 -1.63 -9.74 -2.09
C GLN A 67 -2.49 -10.31 -0.95
N PHE A 68 -1.90 -11.18 -0.14
CA PHE A 68 -2.38 -11.63 1.16
C PHE A 68 -1.54 -10.97 2.24
N VAL A 69 -2.17 -10.40 3.25
CA VAL A 69 -1.46 -9.73 4.34
C VAL A 69 -1.43 -10.61 5.59
N SER A 70 -0.24 -10.98 6.03
CA SER A 70 0.03 -11.60 7.33
C SER A 70 0.30 -10.52 8.37
N PHE A 71 -0.62 -10.31 9.30
CA PHE A 71 -0.46 -9.33 10.37
C PHE A 71 0.44 -9.87 11.47
N THR A 72 1.49 -9.12 11.81
CA THR A 72 2.39 -9.50 12.92
C THR A 72 1.80 -9.12 14.28
N CYS A 73 0.84 -8.17 14.32
CA CYS A 73 0.08 -7.87 15.52
C CYS A 73 -0.74 -9.12 15.92
N PRO A 74 -0.61 -9.62 17.18
CA PRO A 74 -1.19 -10.89 17.58
C PRO A 74 -2.73 -10.88 17.65
N HIS A 75 -3.33 -9.74 17.98
CA HIS A 75 -4.79 -9.58 18.10
C HIS A 75 -5.31 -8.61 17.06
N ILE A 76 -6.19 -9.08 16.19
CA ILE A 76 -6.81 -8.30 15.11
C ILE A 76 -8.33 -8.32 15.30
N GLY A 77 -9.03 -7.24 14.93
CA GLY A 77 -10.48 -7.11 15.04
C GLY A 77 -10.98 -6.52 16.37
N ASN A 78 -10.08 -6.18 17.28
CA ASN A 78 -10.44 -5.68 18.63
C ASN A 78 -11.14 -4.31 18.65
N VAL A 79 -10.92 -3.46 17.65
CA VAL A 79 -11.56 -2.14 17.53
C VAL A 79 -12.75 -2.14 16.57
N GLY A 80 -13.03 -3.27 15.89
CA GLY A 80 -14.08 -3.37 14.87
C GLY A 80 -13.70 -2.64 13.59
N THR A 81 -14.73 -2.30 12.80
CA THR A 81 -14.60 -1.54 11.56
C THR A 81 -15.62 -0.41 11.52
N ASN A 82 -15.31 0.65 10.77
CA ASN A 82 -16.16 1.83 10.60
C ASN A 82 -15.89 2.48 9.22
N THR A 83 -16.74 3.41 8.80
CA THR A 83 -16.65 4.08 7.50
C THR A 83 -15.53 5.12 7.41
N ASP A 84 -15.05 5.65 8.54
CA ASP A 84 -14.07 6.74 8.57
C ASP A 84 -12.65 6.21 8.31
N ASP A 85 -12.38 4.97 8.78
CA ASP A 85 -11.08 4.29 8.63
C ASP A 85 -10.95 3.53 7.29
N GLU A 86 -11.91 3.69 6.36
CA GLU A 86 -11.80 3.15 5.01
C GLU A 86 -10.94 4.04 4.12
N GLU A 87 -9.87 3.46 3.56
CA GLU A 87 -8.99 4.13 2.61
C GLU A 87 -9.47 4.07 1.16
N SER A 88 -10.50 3.25 0.88
CA SER A 88 -11.16 3.14 -0.43
C SER A 88 -12.57 2.56 -0.28
N THR A 89 -13.23 2.27 -1.39
CA THR A 89 -14.64 1.81 -1.39
C THR A 89 -14.83 0.34 -1.05
N LYS A 90 -13.75 -0.45 -0.98
CA LYS A 90 -13.80 -1.90 -0.72
C LYS A 90 -12.49 -2.42 -0.15
N VAL A 91 -12.49 -3.65 0.34
CA VAL A 91 -11.27 -4.39 0.65
C VAL A 91 -10.59 -4.83 -0.64
N HIS A 92 -9.30 -4.55 -0.80
CA HIS A 92 -8.54 -4.85 -2.02
C HIS A 92 -7.61 -6.06 -1.89
N LEU A 93 -7.16 -6.40 -0.69
CA LEU A 93 -6.33 -7.59 -0.52
C LEU A 93 -7.10 -8.88 -0.80
N GLY A 94 -6.39 -9.92 -1.22
CA GLY A 94 -7.00 -11.21 -1.57
C GLY A 94 -7.39 -12.05 -0.36
N ALA A 95 -6.66 -11.95 0.74
CA ALA A 95 -6.97 -12.63 2.01
C ALA A 95 -6.19 -12.06 3.19
N THR A 96 -6.69 -12.32 4.40
CA THR A 96 -6.12 -11.88 5.68
C THR A 96 -5.60 -13.08 6.47
N ILE A 97 -4.36 -12.99 6.96
CA ILE A 97 -3.70 -14.04 7.75
C ILE A 97 -3.38 -13.45 9.13
N ILE A 98 -3.96 -14.02 10.20
CA ILE A 98 -3.81 -13.50 11.56
C ILE A 98 -3.51 -14.59 12.59
N HIS A 99 -2.94 -14.19 13.71
CA HIS A 99 -2.73 -15.09 14.83
C HIS A 99 -4.05 -15.35 15.57
N GLU A 100 -4.77 -14.29 15.97
CA GLU A 100 -6.02 -14.41 16.71
C GLU A 100 -7.01 -13.30 16.31
N LEU A 101 -8.23 -13.71 15.97
CA LEU A 101 -9.36 -12.81 15.81
C LEU A 101 -9.94 -12.48 17.20
N SER A 102 -10.02 -11.19 17.53
CA SER A 102 -10.60 -10.76 18.80
C SER A 102 -12.05 -11.25 18.95
N PRO A 103 -12.37 -11.95 20.07
CA PRO A 103 -13.74 -12.45 20.29
C PRO A 103 -14.71 -11.33 20.63
N MET A 104 -14.22 -10.15 20.96
CA MET A 104 -15.02 -8.98 21.35
C MET A 104 -14.49 -7.72 20.67
N VAL A 105 -15.42 -6.88 20.24
CA VAL A 105 -15.11 -5.55 19.73
C VAL A 105 -15.35 -4.52 20.84
N SER A 106 -14.40 -3.62 21.04
CA SER A 106 -14.47 -2.58 22.08
C SER A 106 -13.85 -1.27 21.57
N ASN A 107 -14.64 -0.50 20.84
CA ASN A 107 -14.30 0.85 20.39
C ASN A 107 -15.57 1.66 20.17
N HIS A 108 -15.59 2.94 20.58
CA HIS A 108 -16.76 3.82 20.45
C HIS A 108 -17.13 4.11 18.98
N ARG A 109 -16.18 4.01 18.04
CA ARG A 109 -16.41 4.20 16.59
C ARG A 109 -16.81 2.91 15.86
N ASN A 110 -16.87 1.76 16.57
CA ASN A 110 -17.19 0.49 15.95
C ASN A 110 -18.60 0.48 15.35
N GLN A 111 -18.72 0.05 14.11
CA GLN A 111 -19.97 -0.18 13.39
C GLN A 111 -20.21 -1.66 13.10
N LYS A 112 -19.16 -2.44 12.87
CA LYS A 112 -19.21 -3.88 12.59
C LYS A 112 -17.97 -4.59 13.16
N ASP A 113 -18.12 -5.88 13.47
CA ASP A 113 -16.97 -6.73 13.71
C ASP A 113 -16.26 -7.10 12.40
N LEU A 114 -14.98 -7.46 12.50
CA LEU A 114 -14.15 -7.73 11.33
C LEU A 114 -14.61 -8.96 10.52
N ASP A 115 -15.10 -10.01 11.19
CA ASP A 115 -15.58 -11.23 10.51
C ASP A 115 -16.78 -10.91 9.61
N THR A 116 -17.75 -10.16 10.13
CA THR A 116 -18.92 -9.69 9.39
C THR A 116 -18.51 -8.78 8.23
N TYR A 117 -17.59 -7.83 8.48
CA TYR A 117 -17.09 -6.91 7.46
C TYR A 117 -16.46 -7.65 6.28
N LEU A 118 -15.55 -8.60 6.54
CA LEU A 118 -14.89 -9.38 5.49
C LEU A 118 -15.86 -10.31 4.74
N LYS A 119 -16.90 -10.85 5.41
CA LYS A 119 -17.96 -11.63 4.74
C LYS A 119 -18.72 -10.78 3.72
N GLU A 120 -19.10 -9.58 4.10
CA GLU A 120 -19.80 -8.64 3.20
C GLU A 120 -18.93 -8.23 2.00
N GLN A 121 -17.62 -8.11 2.21
CA GLN A 121 -16.63 -7.79 1.16
C GLN A 121 -16.19 -9.02 0.35
N ASN A 122 -16.68 -10.22 0.68
CA ASN A 122 -16.31 -11.50 0.07
C ASN A 122 -14.78 -11.78 0.13
N VAL A 123 -14.16 -11.48 1.26
CA VAL A 123 -12.72 -11.65 1.50
C VAL A 123 -12.49 -12.76 2.52
N LEU A 124 -11.54 -13.66 2.21
CA LEU A 124 -11.18 -14.77 3.09
C LEU A 124 -10.25 -14.32 4.21
N GLY A 125 -10.38 -14.96 5.37
CA GLY A 125 -9.46 -14.84 6.48
C GLY A 125 -9.10 -16.21 7.05
N ILE A 126 -7.87 -16.35 7.54
CA ILE A 126 -7.40 -17.50 8.31
C ILE A 126 -6.79 -17.01 9.63
N GLU A 127 -7.26 -17.59 10.75
CA GLU A 127 -6.73 -17.34 12.09
C GLU A 127 -6.14 -18.61 12.70
N GLY A 128 -5.40 -18.47 13.80
CA GLY A 128 -4.80 -19.58 14.54
C GLY A 128 -3.50 -20.07 13.91
N VAL A 129 -2.93 -19.34 12.97
CA VAL A 129 -1.62 -19.64 12.36
C VAL A 129 -0.48 -18.89 13.05
N ASP A 130 0.71 -19.46 13.02
CA ASP A 130 1.92 -18.80 13.55
C ASP A 130 2.42 -17.73 12.58
N THR A 131 1.86 -16.52 12.67
CA THR A 131 2.21 -15.37 11.82
C THR A 131 3.67 -14.94 12.01
N ARG A 132 4.27 -15.18 13.19
CA ARG A 132 5.69 -14.94 13.41
C ARG A 132 6.56 -15.89 12.59
N ALA A 133 6.23 -17.18 12.56
CA ALA A 133 6.97 -18.17 11.77
C ALA A 133 6.81 -17.89 10.26
N ILE A 134 5.61 -17.49 9.80
CA ILE A 134 5.38 -17.05 8.42
C ILE A 134 6.27 -15.84 8.10
N THR A 135 6.28 -14.80 8.96
CA THR A 135 7.11 -13.61 8.77
C THR A 135 8.59 -13.93 8.68
N LEU A 136 9.11 -14.79 9.57
CA LEU A 136 10.51 -15.21 9.54
C LEU A 136 10.84 -15.93 8.23
N ARG A 137 9.94 -16.80 7.76
CA ARG A 137 10.10 -17.52 6.51
C ARG A 137 10.17 -16.58 5.30
N LEU A 138 9.25 -15.62 5.20
CA LEU A 138 9.25 -14.62 4.14
C LEU A 138 10.52 -13.75 4.16
N ARG A 139 11.05 -13.42 5.32
CA ARG A 139 12.31 -12.69 5.45
C ARG A 139 13.52 -13.50 4.95
N GLU A 140 13.51 -14.81 5.19
CA GLU A 140 14.59 -15.72 4.78
C GLU A 140 14.54 -16.04 3.28
N THR A 141 13.35 -16.34 2.75
CA THR A 141 13.17 -16.82 1.37
C THR A 141 12.85 -15.70 0.37
N GLY A 142 12.25 -14.60 0.82
CA GLY A 142 11.60 -13.56 0.01
C GLY A 142 10.08 -13.73 0.05
N CYS A 143 9.35 -12.84 -0.63
CA CYS A 143 7.91 -12.98 -0.81
C CYS A 143 7.60 -14.33 -1.47
N LEU A 144 6.59 -15.01 -0.98
CA LEU A 144 6.09 -16.27 -1.50
C LEU A 144 4.64 -16.10 -1.92
N ASN A 145 4.27 -16.72 -3.04
CA ASN A 145 2.85 -16.87 -3.36
C ASN A 145 2.22 -17.92 -2.45
N GLY A 146 0.92 -17.75 -2.18
CA GLY A 146 0.16 -18.67 -1.36
C GLY A 146 -1.26 -18.85 -1.86
N THR A 147 -1.85 -19.98 -1.52
CA THR A 147 -3.27 -20.24 -1.73
C THR A 147 -3.92 -20.54 -0.39
N ILE A 148 -4.99 -19.78 -0.07
CA ILE A 148 -5.86 -20.06 1.08
C ILE A 148 -7.11 -20.74 0.57
N SER A 149 -7.53 -21.84 1.24
CA SER A 149 -8.76 -22.54 0.90
C SER A 149 -9.50 -23.03 2.15
N THR A 150 -10.83 -22.94 2.08
CA THR A 150 -11.78 -23.57 2.99
C THR A 150 -12.50 -24.75 2.34
N ASP A 151 -12.07 -25.16 1.15
CA ASP A 151 -12.63 -26.27 0.39
C ASP A 151 -11.85 -27.56 0.67
N ASP A 152 -12.45 -28.48 1.40
CA ASP A 152 -11.87 -29.77 1.76
C ASP A 152 -11.74 -30.72 0.57
N SER A 153 -12.39 -30.45 -0.56
CA SER A 153 -12.29 -31.28 -1.77
C SER A 153 -10.97 -31.08 -2.52
N LEU A 154 -10.29 -29.94 -2.31
CA LEU A 154 -8.97 -29.67 -2.88
C LEU A 154 -7.87 -30.31 -2.02
N SER A 155 -6.90 -30.95 -2.63
CA SER A 155 -5.71 -31.46 -1.94
C SER A 155 -4.68 -30.35 -1.69
N ASP A 156 -3.74 -30.57 -0.75
CA ASP A 156 -2.64 -29.65 -0.50
C ASP A 156 -1.73 -29.51 -1.74
N ASP A 157 -1.59 -30.57 -2.56
CA ASP A 157 -0.83 -30.52 -3.81
C ASP A 157 -1.51 -29.63 -4.87
N GLU A 158 -2.85 -29.69 -5.00
CA GLU A 158 -3.57 -28.79 -5.90
C GLU A 158 -3.44 -27.31 -5.47
N LEU A 159 -3.55 -27.04 -4.17
CA LEU A 159 -3.34 -25.69 -3.64
C LEU A 159 -1.89 -25.21 -3.85
N LEU A 160 -0.91 -26.10 -3.74
CA LEU A 160 0.49 -25.80 -4.01
C LEU A 160 0.73 -25.43 -5.49
N GLU A 161 0.12 -26.18 -6.41
CA GLU A 161 0.24 -25.86 -7.83
C GLU A 161 -0.46 -24.52 -8.19
N MET A 162 -1.57 -24.20 -7.54
CA MET A 162 -2.21 -22.88 -7.66
C MET A 162 -1.27 -21.75 -7.17
N ALA A 163 -0.65 -21.94 -6.00
CA ALA A 163 0.30 -20.98 -5.44
C ALA A 163 1.52 -20.76 -6.36
N LYS A 164 2.07 -21.84 -6.93
CA LYS A 164 3.23 -21.75 -7.84
C LYS A 164 2.90 -21.12 -9.18
N SER A 165 1.67 -21.30 -9.66
CA SER A 165 1.22 -20.75 -10.95
C SER A 165 0.86 -19.27 -10.89
N PHE A 166 0.73 -18.72 -9.69
CA PHE A 166 0.43 -17.30 -9.51
C PHE A 166 1.66 -16.44 -9.73
N ASP A 167 1.51 -15.33 -10.43
CA ASP A 167 2.54 -14.34 -10.61
C ASP A 167 1.90 -12.95 -10.61
N ILE A 168 2.48 -12.02 -9.87
CA ILE A 168 2.05 -10.63 -9.79
C ILE A 168 2.98 -9.70 -10.60
N GLU A 169 4.21 -10.16 -10.92
CA GLU A 169 5.17 -9.37 -11.68
C GLU A 169 4.72 -9.19 -13.14
N GLY A 170 4.94 -8.02 -13.69
CA GLY A 170 4.56 -7.69 -15.06
C GLY A 170 3.06 -7.61 -15.31
N LYS A 171 2.21 -7.67 -14.27
CA LYS A 171 0.76 -7.49 -14.39
C LYS A 171 0.35 -6.06 -14.05
N ASP A 172 -0.47 -5.48 -14.90
CA ASP A 172 -1.12 -4.19 -14.65
C ASP A 172 -2.26 -4.38 -13.64
N LEU A 173 -1.95 -4.17 -12.36
CA LEU A 173 -2.95 -4.18 -11.30
C LEU A 173 -3.61 -2.80 -11.10
N ILE A 174 -2.98 -1.73 -11.59
CA ILE A 174 -3.52 -0.38 -11.51
C ILE A 174 -4.84 -0.29 -12.26
N SER A 175 -4.95 -0.92 -13.43
CA SER A 175 -6.18 -0.97 -14.22
C SER A 175 -7.38 -1.60 -13.48
N THR A 176 -7.14 -2.38 -12.42
CA THR A 176 -8.19 -3.03 -11.62
C THR A 176 -8.69 -2.19 -10.44
N VAL A 177 -7.96 -1.13 -10.08
CA VAL A 177 -8.25 -0.30 -8.89
C VAL A 177 -8.50 1.17 -9.22
N THR A 178 -8.04 1.67 -10.37
CA THR A 178 -8.21 3.05 -10.80
C THR A 178 -9.68 3.42 -11.02
N THR A 179 -10.01 4.69 -10.86
CA THR A 179 -11.35 5.20 -11.21
C THR A 179 -11.65 5.04 -12.71
N ALA A 180 -12.92 4.84 -13.05
CA ALA A 180 -13.34 4.74 -14.46
C ALA A 180 -13.44 6.10 -15.16
N GLU A 181 -13.78 7.16 -14.42
CA GLU A 181 -14.03 8.51 -14.95
C GLU A 181 -13.43 9.57 -14.00
N PRO A 182 -13.06 10.75 -14.52
CA PRO A 182 -12.63 11.87 -13.69
C PRO A 182 -13.72 12.32 -12.70
N TYR A 183 -13.30 12.69 -11.49
CA TYR A 183 -14.21 13.24 -10.48
C TYR A 183 -13.52 14.29 -9.61
N GLU A 184 -14.32 15.18 -9.00
CA GLU A 184 -13.84 16.15 -8.02
C GLU A 184 -13.86 15.57 -6.62
N TRP A 185 -12.76 15.69 -5.89
CA TRP A 185 -12.69 15.34 -4.49
C TRP A 185 -13.11 16.51 -3.61
N LYS A 186 -13.98 16.26 -2.61
CA LYS A 186 -14.57 17.32 -1.77
C LYS A 186 -14.33 17.13 -0.27
N ASP A 187 -13.83 15.98 0.13
CA ASP A 187 -13.62 15.63 1.53
C ASP A 187 -12.24 16.12 2.02
N SER A 188 -12.15 16.45 3.31
CA SER A 188 -10.89 16.83 3.98
C SER A 188 -10.75 16.03 5.27
N THR A 189 -9.61 16.14 5.95
CA THR A 189 -9.46 15.58 7.29
C THR A 189 -10.43 16.25 8.24
N ASP A 190 -11.15 15.47 9.06
CA ASP A 190 -12.05 15.99 10.08
C ASP A 190 -11.30 16.90 11.06
N GLU A 191 -11.95 17.96 11.53
CA GLU A 191 -11.35 18.95 12.45
C GLU A 191 -10.76 18.29 13.71
N GLU A 192 -11.37 17.20 14.21
CA GLU A 192 -10.89 16.45 15.36
C GLU A 192 -9.50 15.80 15.12
N TRP A 193 -9.20 15.45 13.86
CA TRP A 193 -7.96 14.77 13.45
C TRP A 193 -7.00 15.67 12.68
N GLU A 194 -7.40 16.94 12.46
CA GLU A 194 -6.56 17.89 11.74
C GLU A 194 -5.44 18.42 12.64
N PHE A 195 -4.21 18.08 12.30
CA PHE A 195 -3.01 18.52 13.04
C PHE A 195 -2.16 19.51 12.24
N ALA A 196 -2.42 19.69 10.95
CA ALA A 196 -1.78 20.66 10.08
C ALA A 196 -2.63 20.92 8.83
N GLY A 197 -2.60 22.15 8.34
CA GLY A 197 -3.36 22.60 7.19
C GLY A 197 -2.77 23.89 6.58
N ASP A 198 -3.47 24.48 5.63
CA ASP A 198 -3.01 25.66 4.86
C ASP A 198 -3.19 27.01 5.57
N GLY A 199 -3.90 27.02 6.72
CA GLY A 199 -4.20 28.25 7.45
C GLY A 199 -5.09 29.25 6.70
N GLY A 200 -5.83 28.81 5.67
CA GLY A 200 -6.71 29.67 4.85
C GLY A 200 -5.98 30.39 3.71
N ALA A 201 -4.83 29.88 3.27
CA ALA A 201 -4.11 30.42 2.11
C ALA A 201 -4.86 30.19 0.79
N GLN A 202 -4.39 30.80 -0.30
CA GLN A 202 -4.97 30.62 -1.64
C GLN A 202 -4.94 29.13 -2.05
N ARG A 203 -6.09 28.61 -2.47
CA ARG A 203 -6.23 27.24 -2.96
C ARG A 203 -5.53 27.06 -4.30
N VAL A 204 -5.03 25.85 -4.53
CA VAL A 204 -4.35 25.45 -5.78
C VAL A 204 -5.12 24.31 -6.45
N LYS A 205 -5.17 24.33 -7.78
CA LYS A 205 -5.81 23.29 -8.59
C LYS A 205 -4.84 22.15 -8.81
N VAL A 206 -5.20 20.96 -8.38
CA VAL A 206 -4.36 19.75 -8.52
C VAL A 206 -5.11 18.70 -9.33
N VAL A 207 -4.45 18.15 -10.35
CA VAL A 207 -4.91 16.94 -11.02
C VAL A 207 -4.16 15.75 -10.41
N ALA A 208 -4.92 14.81 -9.84
CA ALA A 208 -4.38 13.60 -9.21
C ALA A 208 -4.64 12.38 -10.07
N TYR A 209 -3.58 11.71 -10.55
CA TYR A 209 -3.70 10.41 -11.19
C TYR A 209 -3.99 9.34 -10.16
N ASP A 210 -5.07 8.59 -10.39
CA ASP A 210 -5.50 7.50 -9.54
C ASP A 210 -4.85 6.18 -9.98
N PHE A 211 -3.76 5.81 -9.33
CA PHE A 211 -3.13 4.49 -9.48
C PHE A 211 -3.65 3.46 -8.46
N GLY A 212 -4.63 3.84 -7.65
CA GLY A 212 -5.15 3.15 -6.48
C GLY A 212 -5.00 4.04 -5.24
N VAL A 213 -5.57 5.25 -5.33
CA VAL A 213 -5.36 6.31 -4.34
C VAL A 213 -6.05 5.99 -3.02
N LYS A 214 -5.34 6.17 -1.90
CA LYS A 214 -5.91 6.17 -0.56
C LYS A 214 -6.64 7.49 -0.28
N ARG A 215 -7.83 7.37 0.33
CA ARG A 215 -8.66 8.55 0.68
C ARG A 215 -7.90 9.55 1.54
N ASN A 216 -7.08 9.07 2.49
CA ASN A 216 -6.37 10.00 3.37
C ASN A 216 -5.31 10.84 2.65
N ILE A 217 -4.74 10.38 1.55
CA ILE A 217 -3.88 11.22 0.69
C ILE A 217 -4.67 12.42 0.15
N LEU A 218 -5.87 12.17 -0.39
CA LEU A 218 -6.72 13.22 -0.94
C LEU A 218 -7.24 14.17 0.16
N ARG A 219 -7.59 13.62 1.34
CA ARG A 219 -7.98 14.42 2.52
C ARG A 219 -6.84 15.35 2.94
N ARG A 220 -5.59 14.83 3.03
CA ARG A 220 -4.42 15.65 3.39
C ARG A 220 -4.15 16.76 2.36
N LEU A 221 -4.17 16.45 1.06
CA LEU A 221 -4.03 17.45 0.00
C LEU A 221 -5.12 18.53 0.12
N ALA A 222 -6.38 18.14 0.35
CA ALA A 222 -7.51 19.07 0.51
C ALA A 222 -7.34 19.98 1.75
N SER A 223 -6.86 19.42 2.88
CA SER A 223 -6.55 20.16 4.12
C SER A 223 -5.45 21.21 3.92
N TYR A 224 -4.48 20.93 3.02
CA TYR A 224 -3.45 21.90 2.62
C TYR A 224 -3.91 22.89 1.53
N GLY A 225 -5.18 22.86 1.14
CA GLY A 225 -5.78 23.86 0.24
C GLY A 225 -5.74 23.48 -1.22
N CYS A 226 -5.74 22.19 -1.55
CA CYS A 226 -5.89 21.72 -2.92
C CYS A 226 -7.38 21.59 -3.32
N ASP A 227 -7.71 22.09 -4.51
CA ASP A 227 -8.92 21.74 -5.25
C ASP A 227 -8.55 20.59 -6.19
N ILE A 228 -9.04 19.39 -5.92
CA ILE A 228 -8.51 18.17 -6.51
C ILE A 228 -9.48 17.61 -7.55
N THR A 229 -9.00 17.41 -8.78
CA THR A 229 -9.66 16.56 -9.78
C THR A 229 -8.89 15.26 -9.89
N VAL A 230 -9.52 14.15 -9.52
CA VAL A 230 -8.96 12.81 -9.65
C VAL A 230 -9.25 12.27 -11.03
N VAL A 231 -8.23 11.74 -11.71
CA VAL A 231 -8.34 11.21 -13.07
C VAL A 231 -7.86 9.76 -13.15
N PRO A 232 -8.39 8.94 -14.08
CA PRO A 232 -7.93 7.58 -14.30
C PRO A 232 -6.41 7.49 -14.54
N ALA A 233 -5.80 6.37 -14.20
CA ALA A 233 -4.37 6.13 -14.41
C ALA A 233 -3.91 6.31 -15.87
N SER A 234 -4.77 5.97 -16.83
CA SER A 234 -4.51 6.11 -18.28
C SER A 234 -4.91 7.45 -18.87
N PHE A 235 -5.39 8.39 -18.04
CA PHE A 235 -5.89 9.69 -18.52
C PHE A 235 -4.79 10.44 -19.31
N PRO A 236 -5.06 10.94 -20.53
CA PRO A 236 -4.03 11.53 -21.36
C PRO A 236 -3.40 12.78 -20.77
N ALA A 237 -2.08 12.89 -20.78
CA ALA A 237 -1.37 14.07 -20.30
C ALA A 237 -1.79 15.36 -21.03
N ASP A 238 -2.14 15.27 -22.30
CA ASP A 238 -2.57 16.43 -23.09
C ASP A 238 -3.93 16.99 -22.59
N GLU A 239 -4.81 16.13 -22.07
CA GLU A 239 -6.06 16.55 -21.41
C GLU A 239 -5.79 17.18 -20.05
N VAL A 240 -4.82 16.63 -19.27
CA VAL A 240 -4.37 17.28 -18.02
C VAL A 240 -3.82 18.67 -18.30
N ILE A 241 -3.01 18.83 -19.35
CA ILE A 241 -2.48 20.15 -19.77
C ILE A 241 -3.63 21.10 -20.12
N ALA A 242 -4.68 20.61 -20.80
CA ALA A 242 -5.85 21.43 -21.15
C ALA A 242 -6.67 21.89 -19.92
N MET A 243 -6.60 21.14 -18.80
CA MET A 243 -7.23 21.53 -17.51
C MET A 243 -6.48 22.68 -16.84
N ASN A 244 -5.23 22.97 -17.24
CA ASN A 244 -4.38 24.02 -16.69
C ASN A 244 -4.30 23.98 -15.15
N PRO A 245 -3.80 22.87 -14.56
CA PRO A 245 -3.63 22.76 -13.10
C PRO A 245 -2.43 23.58 -12.61
N ASP A 246 -2.40 23.87 -11.31
CA ASP A 246 -1.24 24.44 -10.63
C ASP A 246 -0.20 23.37 -10.26
N GLY A 247 -0.62 22.11 -10.16
CA GLY A 247 0.25 20.97 -9.89
C GLY A 247 -0.38 19.63 -10.27
N VAL A 248 0.47 18.61 -10.39
CA VAL A 248 0.06 17.23 -10.69
C VAL A 248 0.50 16.30 -9.57
N PHE A 249 -0.40 15.45 -9.13
CA PHE A 249 -0.15 14.46 -8.10
C PHE A 249 -0.21 13.04 -8.70
N LEU A 250 0.78 12.20 -8.37
CA LEU A 250 0.84 10.79 -8.76
C LEU A 250 0.63 9.92 -7.51
N SER A 251 -0.48 9.21 -7.46
CA SER A 251 -0.88 8.49 -6.25
C SER A 251 -0.08 7.20 -6.00
N ASN A 252 -0.30 6.61 -4.82
CA ASN A 252 0.06 5.23 -4.51
C ASN A 252 -0.72 4.24 -5.39
N GLY A 253 -0.31 2.97 -5.40
CA GLY A 253 -1.01 1.92 -6.13
C GLY A 253 -0.31 0.56 -6.03
N PRO A 254 -0.98 -0.52 -6.50
CA PRO A 254 -0.49 -1.87 -6.43
C PRO A 254 0.44 -2.27 -7.57
N GLY A 255 1.20 -3.33 -7.35
CA GLY A 255 1.85 -4.12 -8.38
C GLY A 255 3.21 -3.59 -8.84
N ASP A 256 3.56 -3.97 -10.06
CA ASP A 256 4.84 -3.69 -10.70
C ASP A 256 4.76 -2.39 -11.52
N PRO A 257 5.55 -1.34 -11.18
CA PRO A 257 5.53 -0.09 -11.94
C PRO A 257 6.01 -0.24 -13.39
N SER A 258 6.73 -1.31 -13.73
CA SER A 258 7.14 -1.57 -15.11
C SER A 258 5.98 -2.08 -16.01
N ALA A 259 4.90 -2.55 -15.40
CA ALA A 259 3.71 -3.02 -16.11
C ALA A 259 2.79 -1.90 -16.62
N VAL A 260 3.08 -0.63 -16.25
CA VAL A 260 2.21 0.53 -16.58
C VAL A 260 2.94 1.61 -17.38
N PRO A 261 3.47 1.27 -18.58
CA PRO A 261 4.25 2.22 -19.39
C PRO A 261 3.46 3.48 -19.77
N TYR A 262 2.12 3.39 -19.87
CA TYR A 262 1.26 4.53 -20.16
C TYR A 262 1.34 5.62 -19.07
N ALA A 263 1.45 5.22 -17.78
CA ALA A 263 1.59 6.16 -16.67
C ALA A 263 2.95 6.88 -16.74
N VAL A 264 4.01 6.13 -17.05
CA VAL A 264 5.36 6.67 -17.25
C VAL A 264 5.40 7.66 -18.40
N GLU A 265 4.81 7.32 -19.55
CA GLU A 265 4.81 8.19 -20.73
C GLU A 265 3.97 9.47 -20.50
N ASN A 266 2.83 9.38 -19.81
CA ASN A 266 2.06 10.56 -19.41
C ASN A 266 2.86 11.45 -18.45
N THR A 267 3.52 10.86 -17.45
CA THR A 267 4.35 11.60 -16.50
C THR A 267 5.52 12.31 -17.19
N LYS A 268 6.21 11.67 -18.15
CA LYS A 268 7.28 12.31 -18.97
C LYS A 268 6.82 13.58 -19.65
N LYS A 269 5.58 13.61 -20.17
CA LYS A 269 5.02 14.79 -20.84
C LYS A 269 4.72 15.96 -19.89
N LEU A 270 4.54 15.68 -18.60
CA LEU A 270 4.17 16.65 -17.57
C LEU A 270 5.37 17.17 -16.79
N VAL A 271 6.44 16.37 -16.64
CA VAL A 271 7.70 16.76 -15.97
C VAL A 271 8.26 18.03 -16.59
N GLY A 272 8.64 19.00 -15.73
CA GLY A 272 9.17 20.30 -16.11
C GLY A 272 8.14 21.30 -16.66
N LYS A 273 6.84 20.92 -16.70
CA LYS A 273 5.73 21.82 -17.06
C LYS A 273 4.92 22.21 -15.83
N TYR A 274 4.78 21.32 -14.88
CA TYR A 274 4.03 21.49 -13.64
C TYR A 274 4.83 20.99 -12.45
N PRO A 275 4.65 21.55 -11.26
CA PRO A 275 5.04 20.89 -10.03
C PRO A 275 4.46 19.48 -9.94
N ILE A 276 5.29 18.48 -9.65
CA ILE A 276 4.85 17.08 -9.53
C ILE A 276 5.25 16.51 -8.18
N PHE A 277 4.31 15.87 -7.50
CA PHE A 277 4.54 15.07 -6.31
C PHE A 277 4.06 13.63 -6.53
N GLY A 278 4.91 12.65 -6.25
CA GLY A 278 4.59 11.22 -6.34
C GLY A 278 4.75 10.48 -5.02
N ILE A 279 3.74 9.68 -4.65
CA ILE A 279 3.77 8.82 -3.45
C ILE A 279 3.79 7.35 -3.88
N CYS A 280 4.72 6.56 -3.30
CA CYS A 280 4.84 5.11 -3.47
C CYS A 280 4.89 4.71 -4.96
N MET A 281 3.82 4.19 -5.56
CA MET A 281 3.74 3.91 -7.00
C MET A 281 4.02 5.18 -7.82
N GLY A 282 3.49 6.32 -7.43
CA GLY A 282 3.73 7.60 -8.10
C GLY A 282 5.19 8.04 -8.06
N HIS A 283 5.91 7.77 -6.96
CA HIS A 283 7.36 7.96 -6.88
C HIS A 283 8.10 7.02 -7.85
N GLN A 284 7.69 5.75 -7.96
CA GLN A 284 8.31 4.78 -8.86
C GLN A 284 8.08 5.14 -10.33
N VAL A 285 6.86 5.54 -10.69
CA VAL A 285 6.51 6.04 -12.02
C VAL A 285 7.29 7.31 -12.37
N LEU A 286 7.42 8.25 -11.43
CA LEU A 286 8.24 9.45 -11.58
C LEU A 286 9.73 9.09 -11.78
N GLY A 287 10.26 8.15 -10.99
CA GLY A 287 11.63 7.66 -11.14
C GLY A 287 11.91 7.11 -12.54
N GLN A 288 11.00 6.28 -13.09
CA GLN A 288 11.10 5.77 -14.45
C GLN A 288 10.95 6.89 -15.50
N ALA A 289 10.05 7.85 -15.28
CA ALA A 289 9.89 9.00 -16.18
C ALA A 289 11.15 9.87 -16.26
N LEU A 290 11.93 9.93 -15.18
CA LEU A 290 13.21 10.64 -15.10
C LEU A 290 14.42 9.82 -15.62
N GLY A 291 14.18 8.59 -16.11
CA GLY A 291 15.20 7.74 -16.73
C GLY A 291 15.78 6.66 -15.82
N GLY A 292 15.25 6.49 -14.62
CA GLY A 292 15.59 5.39 -13.71
C GLY A 292 14.88 4.08 -14.09
N SER A 293 15.17 3.05 -13.31
CA SER A 293 14.49 1.77 -13.37
C SER A 293 13.94 1.40 -11.98
N THR A 294 13.18 0.31 -11.92
CA THR A 294 12.70 -0.23 -10.66
C THR A 294 13.10 -1.68 -10.52
N TYR A 295 13.28 -2.14 -9.29
CA TYR A 295 13.62 -3.53 -8.97
C TYR A 295 12.78 -4.03 -7.79
N LYS A 296 12.51 -5.33 -7.77
CA LYS A 296 11.78 -5.98 -6.69
C LYS A 296 12.68 -6.20 -5.48
N LEU A 297 12.23 -5.77 -4.31
CA LEU A 297 12.87 -6.06 -3.03
C LEU A 297 12.63 -7.51 -2.63
N LYS A 298 13.49 -8.08 -1.81
CA LYS A 298 13.40 -9.48 -1.41
C LYS A 298 12.07 -9.83 -0.73
N PHE A 299 11.58 -8.97 0.17
CA PHE A 299 10.31 -9.16 0.90
C PHE A 299 9.52 -7.85 1.08
N GLY A 300 9.90 -6.80 0.37
CA GLY A 300 9.26 -5.49 0.44
C GLY A 300 9.44 -4.77 1.78
N HIS A 301 8.80 -3.61 1.86
CA HIS A 301 8.69 -2.83 3.08
C HIS A 301 7.21 -2.66 3.44
N HIS A 302 6.79 -3.23 4.57
CA HIS A 302 5.40 -3.19 5.02
C HIS A 302 5.33 -2.98 6.53
N GLY A 303 4.81 -1.82 6.94
CA GLY A 303 4.65 -1.46 8.35
C GLY A 303 4.77 0.05 8.60
N GLY A 304 4.42 0.47 9.82
CA GLY A 304 4.41 1.88 10.24
C GLY A 304 5.62 2.32 11.06
N ASN A 305 6.77 1.66 10.93
CA ASN A 305 7.92 1.84 11.84
C ASN A 305 9.28 1.85 11.11
N HIS A 306 9.29 2.20 9.83
CA HIS A 306 10.53 2.25 9.05
C HIS A 306 11.19 3.63 9.15
N PRO A 307 12.45 3.71 9.63
CA PRO A 307 13.18 4.98 9.67
C PRO A 307 13.70 5.33 8.27
N CYS A 308 13.31 6.49 7.76
CA CYS A 308 13.86 7.08 6.54
C CYS A 308 14.66 8.33 6.88
N LYS A 309 15.83 8.48 6.28
CA LYS A 309 16.65 9.67 6.44
C LYS A 309 16.49 10.60 5.27
N ASN A 310 16.10 11.85 5.53
CA ASN A 310 16.20 12.93 4.58
C ASN A 310 17.66 13.38 4.51
N ILE A 311 18.31 13.18 3.35
CA ILE A 311 19.74 13.45 3.17
C ILE A 311 20.04 14.82 2.55
N ILE A 312 19.00 15.55 2.13
CA ILE A 312 19.12 16.91 1.60
C ILE A 312 18.68 17.99 2.60
N ALA A 313 17.93 17.60 3.65
CA ALA A 313 17.51 18.53 4.69
C ALA A 313 18.68 18.89 5.63
N GLU A 314 18.74 20.17 6.01
CA GLU A 314 19.65 20.66 7.04
C GLU A 314 18.92 20.72 8.39
N GLY A 315 19.57 20.29 9.49
CA GLY A 315 19.06 20.41 10.86
C GLY A 315 18.71 19.11 11.57
N ILE A 316 17.85 19.19 12.61
CA ILE A 316 17.63 18.10 13.56
C ILE A 316 16.65 17.04 13.02
N GLN A 317 15.69 17.41 12.19
CA GLN A 317 14.69 16.49 11.61
C GLN A 317 15.20 15.81 10.34
N GLN A 318 16.27 15.05 10.46
CA GLN A 318 16.81 14.28 9.31
C GLN A 318 16.25 12.87 9.21
N VAL A 319 15.58 12.35 10.25
CA VAL A 319 14.99 11.01 10.28
C VAL A 319 13.51 11.12 10.56
N GLU A 320 12.73 10.48 9.71
CA GLU A 320 11.29 10.34 9.81
C GLU A 320 10.96 8.86 10.05
N ILE A 321 10.02 8.59 10.94
CA ILE A 321 9.44 7.25 11.08
C ILE A 321 8.26 7.17 10.11
N THR A 322 8.30 6.20 9.20
CA THR A 322 7.43 6.18 8.03
C THR A 322 6.55 4.94 7.95
N ALA A 323 5.38 5.10 7.33
CA ALA A 323 4.55 4.00 6.89
C ALA A 323 4.99 3.53 5.50
N GLN A 324 5.13 2.22 5.33
CA GLN A 324 5.61 1.59 4.09
C GLN A 324 4.64 0.50 3.63
N ASN A 325 4.41 0.43 2.33
CA ASN A 325 3.66 -0.63 1.68
C ASN A 325 4.08 -0.77 0.21
N HIS A 326 5.23 -1.40 -0.04
CA HIS A 326 5.72 -1.60 -1.40
C HIS A 326 6.68 -2.77 -1.52
N ASN A 327 6.66 -3.45 -2.67
CA ASN A 327 7.60 -4.53 -3.02
C ASN A 327 8.69 -4.07 -4.00
N PHE A 328 8.55 -2.90 -4.61
CA PHE A 328 9.53 -2.37 -5.57
C PHE A 328 10.17 -1.10 -5.04
N ALA A 329 11.40 -0.84 -5.48
CA ALA A 329 12.14 0.39 -5.19
C ALA A 329 12.75 0.95 -6.47
N VAL A 330 13.04 2.26 -6.48
CA VAL A 330 13.67 2.95 -7.60
C VAL A 330 15.19 2.73 -7.57
N ASP A 331 15.73 2.30 -8.70
CA ASP A 331 17.16 2.36 -8.98
C ASP A 331 17.49 3.69 -9.66
N VAL A 332 18.18 4.55 -8.92
CA VAL A 332 18.55 5.89 -9.36
C VAL A 332 19.87 5.93 -10.14
N SER A 333 20.57 4.80 -10.30
CA SER A 333 21.93 4.74 -10.86
C SER A 333 22.02 5.26 -12.30
N ALA A 334 20.93 5.14 -13.07
CA ALA A 334 20.84 5.61 -14.45
C ALA A 334 20.24 7.03 -14.57
N ILE A 335 19.75 7.62 -13.48
CA ILE A 335 19.15 8.95 -13.51
C ILE A 335 20.27 9.99 -13.50
N GLY A 336 20.29 10.85 -14.52
CA GLY A 336 21.26 11.93 -14.66
C GLY A 336 20.67 13.32 -14.40
N GLY A 337 21.50 14.34 -14.59
CA GLY A 337 21.10 15.74 -14.45
C GLY A 337 21.07 16.22 -13.02
N ASP A 338 20.04 17.01 -12.68
CA ASP A 338 19.82 17.62 -11.36
C ASP A 338 19.00 16.75 -10.40
N VAL A 339 18.61 15.54 -10.83
CA VAL A 339 17.84 14.63 -9.97
C VAL A 339 18.74 14.07 -8.86
N MET A 340 18.30 14.25 -7.62
CA MET A 340 19.01 13.78 -6.43
C MET A 340 18.18 12.76 -5.67
N THR A 341 18.82 11.78 -5.04
CA THR A 341 18.21 11.03 -3.96
C THR A 341 17.99 11.95 -2.78
N SER A 342 16.75 12.12 -2.35
CA SER A 342 16.40 12.99 -1.23
C SER A 342 16.27 12.22 0.09
N HIS A 343 15.82 10.96 0.02
CA HIS A 343 15.62 10.11 1.20
C HIS A 343 16.18 8.71 0.98
N ILE A 344 16.65 8.10 2.04
CA ILE A 344 17.11 6.70 2.09
C ILE A 344 16.42 5.95 3.24
N ASN A 345 16.02 4.71 3.01
CA ASN A 345 15.56 3.81 4.08
C ASN A 345 16.78 3.34 4.90
N LEU A 346 16.75 3.55 6.21
CA LEU A 346 17.89 3.22 7.08
C LEU A 346 18.04 1.71 7.35
N ASN A 347 17.02 0.90 7.04
CA ASN A 347 17.09 -0.55 7.24
C ASN A 347 17.96 -1.23 6.17
N ASP A 348 17.92 -0.77 4.90
CA ASP A 348 18.58 -1.43 3.78
C ASP A 348 19.26 -0.49 2.79
N GLN A 349 19.22 0.82 3.03
CA GLN A 349 19.79 1.89 2.21
C GLN A 349 19.13 2.02 0.82
N SER A 350 17.96 1.43 0.59
CA SER A 350 17.19 1.64 -0.64
C SER A 350 16.76 3.10 -0.78
N CYS A 351 16.59 3.55 -2.03
CA CYS A 351 16.07 4.88 -2.35
C CYS A 351 14.65 5.03 -1.80
N ALA A 352 14.45 6.00 -0.91
CA ALA A 352 13.17 6.31 -0.32
C ALA A 352 12.61 7.66 -0.77
N GLY A 353 13.32 8.39 -1.64
CA GLY A 353 12.84 9.63 -2.24
C GLY A 353 13.79 10.18 -3.28
N ILE A 354 13.23 10.85 -4.27
CA ILE A 354 13.95 11.58 -5.33
C ILE A 354 13.42 13.00 -5.45
N GLU A 355 14.25 13.91 -5.91
CA GLU A 355 13.90 15.31 -6.11
C GLU A 355 14.68 15.94 -7.27
N SER A 356 14.03 16.82 -8.03
CA SER A 356 14.64 17.70 -9.01
C SER A 356 14.07 19.10 -8.85
N ALA A 357 14.92 20.04 -8.45
CA ALA A 357 14.53 21.44 -8.31
C ALA A 357 14.30 22.09 -9.69
N GLU A 358 15.12 21.76 -10.69
CA GLU A 358 14.99 22.29 -12.06
C GLU A 358 13.67 21.88 -12.71
N LYS A 359 13.24 20.60 -12.50
CA LYS A 359 12.02 20.07 -13.05
C LYS A 359 10.81 20.27 -12.14
N GLN A 360 10.99 20.88 -11.00
CA GLN A 360 9.96 21.10 -9.98
C GLN A 360 9.20 19.80 -9.64
N CYS A 361 9.92 18.71 -9.39
CA CYS A 361 9.30 17.45 -9.03
C CYS A 361 10.01 16.74 -7.90
N PHE A 362 9.24 16.02 -7.09
CA PHE A 362 9.77 15.10 -6.09
C PHE A 362 8.83 13.92 -5.87
N GLY A 363 9.40 12.84 -5.34
CA GLY A 363 8.62 11.67 -4.96
C GLY A 363 9.20 11.01 -3.74
N ILE A 364 8.33 10.42 -2.92
CA ILE A 364 8.70 9.64 -1.74
C ILE A 364 8.10 8.24 -1.82
N GLN A 365 8.89 7.24 -1.41
CA GLN A 365 8.49 5.85 -1.51
C GLN A 365 7.49 5.43 -0.43
N TYR A 366 7.49 6.12 0.68
CA TYR A 366 6.65 5.88 1.85
C TYR A 366 5.37 6.73 1.83
N HIS A 367 4.50 6.48 2.79
CA HIS A 367 3.17 7.06 2.89
C HIS A 367 3.12 8.21 3.93
N PRO A 368 3.21 9.49 3.50
CA PRO A 368 3.20 10.64 4.41
C PRO A 368 1.83 10.88 5.04
N GLU A 369 0.76 10.35 4.43
CA GLU A 369 -0.60 10.39 4.93
C GLU A 369 -0.82 9.46 6.12
N ALA A 370 0.12 8.54 6.40
CA ALA A 370 -0.04 7.46 7.36
C ALA A 370 -1.26 6.57 7.04
N SER A 371 -2.19 6.39 7.94
CA SER A 371 -3.42 5.58 7.77
C SER A 371 -3.17 4.17 7.25
N PRO A 372 -2.50 3.30 8.09
CA PRO A 372 -1.99 3.61 9.43
C PRO A 372 -0.55 4.11 9.42
N GLY A 373 -0.13 4.71 10.53
CA GLY A 373 1.28 5.03 10.77
C GLY A 373 1.53 6.38 11.44
N PRO A 374 2.80 6.78 11.59
CA PRO A 374 3.19 8.08 12.12
C PRO A 374 3.04 9.19 11.07
N HIS A 375 2.96 10.43 11.55
CA HIS A 375 2.74 11.63 10.72
C HIS A 375 4.00 12.47 10.52
N ASP A 376 5.18 11.92 10.79
CA ASP A 376 6.46 12.63 10.68
C ASP A 376 6.68 13.22 9.27
N ALA A 377 6.19 12.52 8.24
CA ALA A 377 6.34 12.87 6.84
C ALA A 377 5.26 13.80 6.26
N ASP A 378 4.22 14.13 7.04
CA ASP A 378 3.11 15.00 6.59
C ASP A 378 3.56 16.33 5.96
N PRO A 379 4.69 16.97 6.37
CA PRO A 379 5.20 18.18 5.73
C PRO A 379 5.46 18.07 4.22
N ALA A 380 5.52 16.85 3.64
CA ALA A 380 5.64 16.66 2.20
C ALA A 380 4.45 17.24 1.41
N PHE A 381 3.23 17.17 1.98
CA PHE A 381 2.05 17.79 1.37
C PHE A 381 2.18 19.30 1.30
N LYS A 382 2.65 19.92 2.39
CA LYS A 382 2.90 21.36 2.43
C LYS A 382 3.94 21.77 1.37
N LYS A 383 5.05 21.03 1.28
CA LYS A 383 6.09 21.27 0.27
C LYS A 383 5.52 21.29 -1.14
N PHE A 384 4.68 20.31 -1.48
CA PHE A 384 4.03 20.26 -2.79
C PHE A 384 3.13 21.47 -3.06
N VAL A 385 2.29 21.84 -2.09
CA VAL A 385 1.39 22.99 -2.23
C VAL A 385 2.15 24.30 -2.34
N ASP A 386 3.24 24.47 -1.57
CA ASP A 386 4.11 25.65 -1.69
C ASP A 386 4.76 25.73 -3.08
N MET A 387 5.15 24.60 -3.68
CA MET A 387 5.64 24.55 -5.07
C MET A 387 4.57 24.95 -6.10
N CYS A 388 3.31 24.56 -5.88
CA CYS A 388 2.19 24.94 -6.76
C CYS A 388 1.84 26.43 -6.66
N ARG A 389 2.20 27.11 -5.56
CA ARG A 389 1.95 28.53 -5.34
C ARG A 389 3.07 29.45 -5.85
N ALA A 390 4.25 28.89 -6.10
CA ALA A 390 5.44 29.63 -6.52
C ALA A 390 5.41 30.01 -8.02
#